data_3cbb4ee50717ec536d8ce14d9b977eee
#
_entry.id   3cbb4ee50717ec536d8ce14d9b977eee
#
_cell.length_a   1.000
_cell.length_b   1.000
_cell.length_c   1.000
_cell.angle_alpha   90.00
_cell.angle_beta   90.00
_cell.angle_gamma   90.00
#
_symmetry.space_group_name_H-M   'P 1'
#
loop_
_entity.id
_entity.type
_entity.pdbx_description
1 polymer ?
#
loop_
_entity_poly.entity_id
_entity_poly.type
_entity_poly.pdbx_seq_one_letter_code
_entity_poly.pdbx_strand_id
1 'polypeptide(L)'
;MGPNGSGKSTLAHILMGRPGYEITQGNITLNGEDITNKPTWQRAQLGLFLAMQYPVEIDGVTLPDLLNESSSDISNINELISHEADLLGLEKIDMARGVNSDMSGGEKKRMETLQLVALKPQIAILDELDSGLDVDGLKIVSSRIEKATIEDDLGVLVITHYSRLLEELKPDHVHIFVNGRIVDSGPAELAHELEETGYEKWTTSL
;
A
#
# COMPACT_ATOMS: atom_id res chain seq x y z
N MET A 1 12.53 2.12 -3.88
CA MET A 1 12.84 1.10 -4.90
C MET A 1 14.05 0.27 -4.47
N GLY A 2 14.28 -0.93 -5.02
CA GLY A 2 15.45 -1.76 -4.65
C GLY A 2 15.36 -3.16 -5.26
N PRO A 3 16.47 -3.91 -5.39
CA PRO A 3 16.49 -5.25 -5.96
C PRO A 3 15.71 -6.25 -5.09
N ASN A 4 15.34 -7.39 -5.68
CA ASN A 4 14.69 -8.46 -4.92
C ASN A 4 15.60 -8.94 -3.78
N GLY A 5 15.01 -9.23 -2.62
CA GLY A 5 15.73 -9.60 -1.41
C GLY A 5 16.41 -8.46 -0.65
N SER A 6 16.26 -7.19 -1.05
CA SER A 6 16.85 -6.06 -0.32
C SER A 6 16.19 -5.74 1.02
N GLY A 7 15.01 -6.32 1.32
CA GLY A 7 14.29 -6.14 2.58
C GLY A 7 13.11 -5.15 2.53
N LYS A 8 12.64 -4.73 1.35
CA LYS A 8 11.54 -3.77 1.20
C LYS A 8 10.24 -4.21 1.88
N SER A 9 9.76 -5.41 1.55
CA SER A 9 8.54 -5.97 2.18
C SER A 9 8.75 -6.24 3.66
N THR A 10 9.97 -6.58 4.09
CA THR A 10 10.33 -6.69 5.51
C THR A 10 10.14 -5.34 6.20
N LEU A 11 10.60 -4.25 5.59
CA LEU A 11 10.38 -2.89 6.11
C LEU A 11 8.88 -2.57 6.24
N ALA A 12 8.06 -2.86 5.20
CA ALA A 12 6.61 -2.67 5.24
C ALA A 12 5.97 -3.43 6.41
N HIS A 13 6.35 -4.69 6.61
CA HIS A 13 5.86 -5.52 7.71
C HIS A 13 6.26 -4.96 9.08
N ILE A 14 7.50 -4.48 9.23
CA ILE A 14 8.00 -3.88 10.48
C ILE A 14 7.25 -2.57 10.76
N LEU A 15 7.06 -1.71 9.75
CA LEU A 15 6.31 -0.47 9.89
C LEU A 15 4.86 -0.74 10.32
N MET A 16 4.24 -1.80 9.82
CA MET A 16 2.88 -2.20 10.21
C MET A 16 2.82 -2.95 11.55
N GLY A 17 3.96 -3.31 12.16
CA GLY A 17 4.01 -4.02 13.44
C GLY A 17 3.62 -5.50 13.34
N ARG A 18 3.93 -6.14 12.22
CA ARG A 18 3.67 -7.56 12.02
C ARG A 18 4.44 -8.40 13.06
N PRO A 19 3.79 -9.38 13.73
CA PRO A 19 4.48 -10.28 14.66
C PRO A 19 5.61 -11.06 14.01
N GLY A 20 6.64 -11.40 14.80
CA GLY A 20 7.81 -12.16 14.34
C GLY A 20 9.01 -11.30 13.94
N TYR A 21 8.90 -9.99 14.01
CA TYR A 21 10.02 -9.05 13.85
C TYR A 21 10.31 -8.34 15.16
N GLU A 22 11.59 -8.12 15.44
CA GLU A 22 12.07 -7.37 16.61
C GLU A 22 12.90 -6.17 16.13
N ILE A 23 12.60 -4.99 16.67
CA ILE A 23 13.37 -3.77 16.41
C ILE A 23 14.45 -3.69 17.48
N THR A 24 15.68 -3.97 17.12
CA THR A 24 16.83 -3.99 18.06
C THR A 24 17.42 -2.61 18.29
N GLN A 25 17.24 -1.67 17.35
CA GLN A 25 17.74 -0.31 17.44
C GLN A 25 16.82 0.65 16.67
N GLY A 26 16.78 1.91 17.12
CA GLY A 26 15.93 2.95 16.56
C GLY A 26 14.48 2.87 17.03
N ASN A 27 13.66 3.77 16.52
CA ASN A 27 12.25 3.87 16.83
C ASN A 27 11.43 4.24 15.58
N ILE A 28 10.14 3.96 15.63
CA ILE A 28 9.17 4.34 14.62
C ILE A 28 8.21 5.34 15.24
N THR A 29 8.07 6.52 14.63
CA THR A 29 7.13 7.55 15.07
C THR A 29 6.11 7.85 13.99
N LEU A 30 4.86 8.06 14.40
CA LEU A 30 3.77 8.54 13.55
C LEU A 30 3.21 9.81 14.18
N ASN A 31 3.28 10.94 13.49
CA ASN A 31 2.84 12.25 14.01
C ASN A 31 3.43 12.61 15.39
N GLY A 32 4.68 12.23 15.64
CA GLY A 32 5.37 12.47 16.91
C GLY A 32 5.07 11.44 18.01
N GLU A 33 4.14 10.52 17.79
CA GLU A 33 3.85 9.41 18.70
C GLU A 33 4.77 8.22 18.39
N ASP A 34 5.42 7.66 19.42
CA ASP A 34 6.21 6.44 19.29
C ASP A 34 5.29 5.21 19.14
N ILE A 35 5.36 4.55 18.01
CA ILE A 35 4.59 3.36 17.68
C ILE A 35 5.44 2.08 17.64
N THR A 36 6.71 2.15 18.02
CA THR A 36 7.69 1.05 17.90
C THR A 36 7.17 -0.27 18.47
N ASN A 37 6.57 -0.22 19.66
CA ASN A 37 6.07 -1.42 20.35
C ASN A 37 4.54 -1.62 20.21
N LYS A 38 3.85 -0.81 19.41
CA LYS A 38 2.42 -0.95 19.21
C LYS A 38 2.14 -2.13 18.26
N PRO A 39 1.15 -2.99 18.59
CA PRO A 39 0.72 -4.07 17.71
C PRO A 39 0.03 -3.52 16.44
N THR A 40 -0.07 -4.35 15.41
CA THR A 40 -0.63 -4.02 14.09
C THR A 40 -1.97 -3.27 14.18
N TRP A 41 -2.92 -3.76 15.00
CA TRP A 41 -4.25 -3.17 15.11
C TRP A 41 -4.23 -1.75 15.69
N GLN A 42 -3.33 -1.46 16.65
CA GLN A 42 -3.18 -0.09 17.17
C GLN A 42 -2.57 0.85 16.13
N ARG A 43 -1.61 0.37 15.34
CA ARG A 43 -1.04 1.17 14.25
C ARG A 43 -2.08 1.45 13.16
N ALA A 44 -2.96 0.48 12.85
CA ALA A 44 -4.08 0.69 11.96
C ALA A 44 -5.06 1.75 12.49
N GLN A 45 -5.41 1.70 13.79
CA GLN A 45 -6.24 2.72 14.43
C GLN A 45 -5.60 4.12 14.44
N LEU A 46 -4.28 4.20 14.43
CA LEU A 46 -3.53 5.46 14.30
C LEU A 46 -3.43 5.94 12.84
N GLY A 47 -4.04 5.24 11.91
CA GLY A 47 -4.10 5.64 10.51
C GLY A 47 -3.01 5.06 9.61
N LEU A 48 -2.37 3.95 9.99
CA LEU A 48 -1.52 3.20 9.06
C LEU A 48 -2.32 2.14 8.31
N PHE A 49 -2.10 2.03 7.00
CA PHE A 49 -2.67 1.00 6.14
C PHE A 49 -1.55 0.29 5.37
N LEU A 50 -1.68 -1.02 5.16
CA LEU A 50 -0.77 -1.82 4.33
C LEU A 50 -1.56 -2.54 3.25
N ALA A 51 -1.36 -2.15 1.99
CA ALA A 51 -1.74 -2.95 0.84
C ALA A 51 -0.65 -4.01 0.62
N MET A 52 -1.03 -5.28 0.80
CA MET A 52 -0.09 -6.40 0.77
C MET A 52 0.23 -6.84 -0.66
N GLN A 53 1.44 -7.34 -0.88
CA GLN A 53 1.80 -7.97 -2.16
C GLN A 53 0.79 -9.07 -2.56
N TYR A 54 0.38 -9.89 -1.60
CA TYR A 54 -0.64 -10.93 -1.76
C TYR A 54 -1.77 -10.70 -0.75
N PRO A 55 -2.89 -10.08 -1.18
CA PRO A 55 -4.03 -9.85 -0.32
C PRO A 55 -4.63 -11.16 0.22
N VAL A 56 -4.91 -11.20 1.51
CA VAL A 56 -5.44 -12.40 2.19
C VAL A 56 -6.95 -12.50 1.97
N GLU A 57 -7.44 -13.71 1.78
CA GLU A 57 -8.87 -14.02 1.79
C GLU A 57 -9.37 -14.14 3.24
N ILE A 58 -10.54 -13.56 3.52
CA ILE A 58 -11.16 -13.61 4.85
C ILE A 58 -12.55 -14.17 4.69
N ASP A 59 -12.66 -15.50 4.83
CA ASP A 59 -13.94 -16.18 4.72
C ASP A 59 -14.89 -15.78 5.85
N GLY A 60 -16.15 -15.56 5.50
CA GLY A 60 -17.22 -15.25 6.45
C GLY A 60 -17.21 -13.81 6.98
N VAL A 61 -16.31 -12.95 6.55
CA VAL A 61 -16.32 -11.52 6.85
C VAL A 61 -16.56 -10.75 5.55
N THR A 62 -17.70 -10.06 5.45
CA THR A 62 -18.00 -9.25 4.27
C THR A 62 -17.27 -7.90 4.31
N LEU A 63 -17.15 -7.23 3.16
CA LEU A 63 -16.56 -5.88 3.13
C LEU A 63 -17.35 -4.87 3.99
N PRO A 64 -18.70 -4.83 3.96
CA PRO A 64 -19.46 -3.99 4.86
C PRO A 64 -19.18 -4.27 6.35
N ASP A 65 -19.06 -5.54 6.76
CA ASP A 65 -18.78 -5.91 8.15
C ASP A 65 -17.37 -5.41 8.56
N LEU A 66 -16.38 -5.63 7.70
CA LEU A 66 -15.01 -5.18 7.95
C LEU A 66 -14.95 -3.65 8.11
N LEU A 67 -15.60 -2.90 7.24
CA LEU A 67 -15.60 -1.44 7.29
C LEU A 67 -16.36 -0.90 8.51
N ASN A 68 -17.51 -1.50 8.85
CA ASN A 68 -18.29 -1.14 10.04
C ASN A 68 -17.50 -1.34 11.34
N GLU A 69 -16.74 -2.43 11.45
CA GLU A 69 -15.92 -2.72 12.63
C GLU A 69 -14.67 -1.84 12.69
N SER A 70 -14.11 -1.49 11.53
CA SER A 70 -12.86 -0.73 11.45
C SER A 70 -13.04 0.77 11.65
N SER A 71 -14.21 1.34 11.36
CA SER A 71 -14.47 2.77 11.47
C SER A 71 -15.94 3.05 11.80
N SER A 72 -16.16 3.75 12.91
CA SER A 72 -17.49 4.23 13.33
C SER A 72 -17.97 5.47 12.56
N ASP A 73 -17.10 6.10 11.79
CA ASP A 73 -17.35 7.42 11.17
C ASP A 73 -17.87 7.31 9.72
N ILE A 74 -17.94 6.12 9.15
CA ILE A 74 -18.44 5.94 7.79
C ILE A 74 -19.98 5.97 7.81
N SER A 75 -20.53 7.12 7.53
CA SER A 75 -21.96 7.24 7.23
C SER A 75 -22.24 6.66 5.85
N ASN A 76 -23.20 5.74 5.74
CA ASN A 76 -23.66 5.22 4.45
C ASN A 76 -22.67 4.29 3.72
N ILE A 77 -22.13 3.30 4.45
CA ILE A 77 -21.12 2.36 3.93
C ILE A 77 -21.53 1.73 2.59
N ASN A 78 -22.80 1.37 2.41
CA ASN A 78 -23.24 0.72 1.17
C ASN A 78 -23.16 1.66 -0.05
N GLU A 79 -23.47 2.95 0.11
CA GLU A 79 -23.31 3.92 -0.97
C GLU A 79 -21.84 4.17 -1.29
N LEU A 80 -20.98 4.25 -0.27
CA LEU A 80 -19.54 4.38 -0.45
C LEU A 80 -18.96 3.18 -1.20
N ILE A 81 -19.30 1.96 -0.77
CA ILE A 81 -18.85 0.72 -1.44
C ILE A 81 -19.32 0.70 -2.90
N SER A 82 -20.59 1.00 -3.16
CA SER A 82 -21.13 1.01 -4.52
C SER A 82 -20.39 2.02 -5.40
N HIS A 83 -20.20 3.23 -4.91
CA HIS A 83 -19.50 4.29 -5.65
C HIS A 83 -18.04 3.92 -5.95
N GLU A 84 -17.30 3.45 -4.96
CA GLU A 84 -15.89 3.07 -5.16
C GLU A 84 -15.74 1.80 -5.99
N ALA A 85 -16.69 0.86 -5.88
CA ALA A 85 -16.72 -0.34 -6.71
C ALA A 85 -16.88 0.02 -8.21
N ASP A 86 -17.76 0.96 -8.53
CA ASP A 86 -17.94 1.46 -9.91
C ASP A 86 -16.66 2.11 -10.42
N LEU A 87 -16.00 2.94 -9.62
CA LEU A 87 -14.75 3.61 -10.00
C LEU A 87 -13.59 2.62 -10.20
N LEU A 88 -13.58 1.52 -9.44
CA LEU A 88 -12.51 0.52 -9.46
C LEU A 88 -12.82 -0.67 -10.38
N GLY A 89 -13.96 -0.68 -11.09
CA GLY A 89 -14.35 -1.78 -11.97
C GLY A 89 -14.66 -3.07 -11.21
N LEU A 90 -15.27 -2.95 -10.03
CA LEU A 90 -15.70 -4.06 -9.15
C LEU A 90 -17.22 -4.22 -9.11
N GLU A 91 -17.98 -3.54 -9.97
CA GLU A 91 -19.43 -3.50 -9.97
C GLU A 91 -20.10 -4.89 -10.13
N LYS A 92 -19.35 -5.86 -10.65
CA LYS A 92 -19.81 -7.25 -10.80
C LYS A 92 -19.49 -8.15 -9.63
N ILE A 93 -18.73 -7.66 -8.66
CA ILE A 93 -18.32 -8.43 -7.49
C ILE A 93 -19.45 -8.39 -6.46
N ASP A 94 -19.83 -9.56 -5.98
CA ASP A 94 -20.80 -9.69 -4.88
C ASP A 94 -20.12 -9.32 -3.55
N MET A 95 -20.44 -8.13 -3.02
CA MET A 95 -19.87 -7.61 -1.77
C MET A 95 -20.40 -8.34 -0.51
N ALA A 96 -21.39 -9.24 -0.66
CA ALA A 96 -21.84 -10.11 0.44
C ALA A 96 -20.94 -11.35 0.62
N ARG A 97 -19.96 -11.55 -0.26
CA ARG A 97 -18.93 -12.60 -0.12
C ARG A 97 -17.89 -12.20 0.91
N GLY A 98 -17.11 -13.19 1.37
CA GLY A 98 -15.91 -12.92 2.18
C GLY A 98 -14.92 -12.02 1.44
N VAL A 99 -14.28 -11.13 2.18
CA VAL A 99 -13.29 -10.19 1.62
C VAL A 99 -12.22 -10.96 0.86
N ASN A 100 -11.99 -10.59 -0.39
CA ASN A 100 -11.05 -11.21 -1.32
C ASN A 100 -11.34 -12.68 -1.71
N SER A 101 -12.42 -13.30 -1.22
CA SER A 101 -12.73 -14.70 -1.52
C SER A 101 -13.14 -14.87 -2.98
N ASP A 102 -12.57 -15.89 -3.65
CA ASP A 102 -12.81 -16.22 -5.06
C ASP A 102 -12.53 -15.06 -6.05
N MET A 103 -11.62 -14.16 -5.71
CA MET A 103 -11.21 -13.05 -6.58
C MET A 103 -9.90 -13.35 -7.28
N SER A 104 -9.76 -12.87 -8.53
CA SER A 104 -8.48 -12.82 -9.23
C SER A 104 -7.49 -11.88 -8.53
N GLY A 105 -6.20 -12.00 -8.83
CA GLY A 105 -5.17 -11.12 -8.25
C GLY A 105 -5.47 -9.63 -8.47
N GLY A 106 -5.90 -9.27 -9.68
CA GLY A 106 -6.26 -7.88 -10.00
C GLY A 106 -7.50 -7.37 -9.26
N GLU A 107 -8.53 -8.22 -9.10
CA GLU A 107 -9.71 -7.87 -8.32
C GLU A 107 -9.37 -7.68 -6.83
N LYS A 108 -8.50 -8.53 -6.28
CA LYS A 108 -8.01 -8.37 -4.89
C LYS A 108 -7.29 -7.05 -4.67
N LYS A 109 -6.43 -6.63 -5.62
CA LYS A 109 -5.74 -5.33 -5.54
C LYS A 109 -6.71 -4.14 -5.62
N ARG A 110 -7.71 -4.22 -6.50
CA ARG A 110 -8.77 -3.20 -6.57
C ARG A 110 -9.61 -3.18 -5.29
N MET A 111 -9.90 -4.35 -4.70
CA MET A 111 -10.60 -4.47 -3.41
C MET A 111 -9.79 -3.88 -2.26
N GLU A 112 -8.47 -4.09 -2.20
CA GLU A 112 -7.60 -3.42 -1.21
C GLU A 112 -7.59 -1.90 -1.41
N THR A 113 -7.62 -1.43 -2.67
CA THR A 113 -7.72 0.01 -2.95
C THR A 113 -9.08 0.58 -2.48
N LEU A 114 -10.17 -0.16 -2.66
CA LEU A 114 -11.48 0.24 -2.11
C LEU A 114 -11.41 0.35 -0.58
N GLN A 115 -10.83 -0.65 0.10
CA GLN A 115 -10.65 -0.60 1.55
C GLN A 115 -9.81 0.61 1.98
N LEU A 116 -8.70 0.87 1.29
CA LEU A 116 -7.83 2.03 1.55
C LEU A 116 -8.63 3.33 1.51
N VAL A 117 -9.36 3.57 0.42
CA VAL A 117 -10.09 4.84 0.24
C VAL A 117 -11.30 4.95 1.16
N ALA A 118 -11.92 3.83 1.53
CA ALA A 118 -13.02 3.81 2.49
C ALA A 118 -12.56 4.10 3.93
N LEU A 119 -11.41 3.57 4.32
CA LEU A 119 -10.86 3.71 5.68
C LEU A 119 -10.13 5.05 5.89
N LYS A 120 -9.76 5.75 4.81
CA LYS A 120 -9.05 7.04 4.85
C LYS A 120 -7.88 7.07 5.82
N PRO A 121 -6.89 6.17 5.68
CA PRO A 121 -5.73 6.18 6.56
C PRO A 121 -4.92 7.46 6.36
N GLN A 122 -4.07 7.79 7.34
CA GLN A 122 -3.12 8.90 7.21
C GLN A 122 -1.94 8.54 6.31
N ILE A 123 -1.47 7.29 6.40
CA ILE A 123 -0.36 6.78 5.60
C ILE A 123 -0.71 5.39 5.07
N ALA A 124 -0.60 5.21 3.76
CA ALA A 124 -0.70 3.91 3.10
C ALA A 124 0.69 3.41 2.67
N ILE A 125 1.00 2.18 3.03
CA ILE A 125 2.16 1.44 2.56
C ILE A 125 1.68 0.51 1.45
N LEU A 126 2.18 0.67 0.22
CA LEU A 126 1.78 -0.10 -0.94
C LEU A 126 2.94 -1.04 -1.32
N ASP A 127 2.81 -2.33 -0.97
CA ASP A 127 3.85 -3.32 -1.25
C ASP A 127 3.55 -4.05 -2.56
N GLU A 128 4.30 -3.68 -3.62
CA GLU A 128 4.19 -4.22 -4.98
C GLU A 128 2.73 -4.22 -5.49
N LEU A 129 2.09 -3.05 -5.41
CA LEU A 129 0.69 -2.86 -5.81
C LEU A 129 0.45 -3.24 -7.29
N ASP A 130 1.44 -3.05 -8.13
CA ASP A 130 1.46 -3.36 -9.56
C ASP A 130 1.44 -4.86 -9.87
N SER A 131 1.78 -5.71 -8.91
CA SER A 131 1.77 -7.17 -9.09
C SER A 131 0.37 -7.71 -9.32
N GLY A 132 0.17 -8.37 -10.47
CA GLY A 132 -1.12 -9.01 -10.82
C GLY A 132 -2.16 -8.08 -11.43
N LEU A 133 -1.85 -6.81 -11.65
CA LEU A 133 -2.68 -5.88 -12.41
C LEU A 133 -2.24 -5.84 -13.89
N ASP A 134 -3.21 -5.79 -14.78
CA ASP A 134 -2.99 -5.39 -16.17
C ASP A 134 -2.80 -3.87 -16.29
N VAL A 135 -2.49 -3.35 -17.46
CA VAL A 135 -2.21 -1.92 -17.69
C VAL A 135 -3.39 -1.04 -17.28
N ASP A 136 -4.60 -1.44 -17.65
CA ASP A 136 -5.80 -0.67 -17.35
C ASP A 136 -6.14 -0.72 -15.87
N GLY A 137 -6.01 -1.89 -15.24
CA GLY A 137 -6.20 -2.07 -13.80
C GLY A 137 -5.20 -1.26 -12.98
N LEU A 138 -3.93 -1.23 -13.39
CA LEU A 138 -2.89 -0.42 -12.75
C LEU A 138 -3.25 1.07 -12.82
N LYS A 139 -3.66 1.55 -13.99
CA LYS A 139 -4.06 2.94 -14.18
C LYS A 139 -5.25 3.33 -13.31
N ILE A 140 -6.30 2.49 -13.27
CA ILE A 140 -7.49 2.73 -12.43
C ILE A 140 -7.10 2.85 -10.95
N VAL A 141 -6.34 1.88 -10.44
CA VAL A 141 -5.91 1.83 -9.03
C VAL A 141 -5.02 3.02 -8.69
N SER A 142 -4.00 3.29 -9.52
CA SER A 142 -3.06 4.38 -9.28
C SER A 142 -3.73 5.75 -9.32
N SER A 143 -4.59 6.00 -10.31
CA SER A 143 -5.34 7.25 -10.39
C SER A 143 -6.27 7.45 -9.19
N ARG A 144 -6.87 6.36 -8.66
CA ARG A 144 -7.73 6.47 -7.47
C ARG A 144 -6.93 6.78 -6.20
N ILE A 145 -5.74 6.20 -6.07
CA ILE A 145 -4.83 6.48 -4.94
C ILE A 145 -4.29 7.91 -5.05
N GLU A 146 -3.82 8.33 -6.24
CA GLU A 146 -3.37 9.72 -6.48
C GLU A 146 -4.45 10.74 -6.12
N LYS A 147 -5.70 10.44 -6.47
CA LYS A 147 -6.82 11.28 -6.08
C LYS A 147 -6.97 11.36 -4.55
N ALA A 148 -6.78 10.26 -3.82
CA ALA A 148 -6.84 10.24 -2.36
C ALA A 148 -5.70 11.04 -1.70
N THR A 149 -4.51 11.13 -2.32
CA THR A 149 -3.42 12.00 -1.81
C THR A 149 -3.82 13.46 -1.85
N ILE A 150 -4.63 13.87 -2.83
CA ILE A 150 -5.07 15.26 -3.01
C ILE A 150 -6.32 15.56 -2.15
N GLU A 151 -7.30 14.66 -2.13
CA GLU A 151 -8.61 14.89 -1.50
C GLU A 151 -8.61 14.62 0.01
N ASP A 152 -7.84 13.62 0.46
CA ASP A 152 -7.85 13.12 1.82
C ASP A 152 -6.49 13.34 2.54
N ASP A 153 -5.54 14.06 1.92
CA ASP A 153 -4.18 14.31 2.45
C ASP A 153 -3.42 13.01 2.79
N LEU A 154 -3.64 11.96 1.99
CA LEU A 154 -3.06 10.64 2.18
C LEU A 154 -1.56 10.65 1.90
N GLY A 155 -0.74 10.33 2.90
CA GLY A 155 0.67 10.02 2.71
C GLY A 155 0.84 8.62 2.10
N VAL A 156 1.72 8.46 1.09
CA VAL A 156 1.90 7.16 0.41
C VAL A 156 3.36 6.75 0.41
N LEU A 157 3.65 5.56 0.95
CA LEU A 157 4.94 4.88 0.80
C LEU A 157 4.79 3.73 -0.20
N VAL A 158 5.35 3.90 -1.40
CA VAL A 158 5.30 2.89 -2.45
C VAL A 158 6.55 2.02 -2.43
N ILE A 159 6.37 0.72 -2.35
CA ILE A 159 7.43 -0.28 -2.59
C ILE A 159 7.16 -0.88 -3.96
N THR A 160 8.03 -0.61 -4.91
CA THR A 160 7.98 -1.17 -6.26
C THR A 160 9.37 -1.32 -6.84
N HIS A 161 9.49 -2.15 -7.84
CA HIS A 161 10.68 -2.27 -8.69
C HIS A 161 10.41 -1.84 -10.14
N TYR A 162 9.18 -1.34 -10.42
CA TYR A 162 8.78 -0.83 -11.74
C TYR A 162 8.46 0.66 -11.68
N SER A 163 8.94 1.43 -12.65
CA SER A 163 8.63 2.86 -12.77
C SER A 163 7.22 3.13 -13.27
N ARG A 164 6.61 2.17 -13.98
CA ARG A 164 5.26 2.35 -14.54
C ARG A 164 4.24 2.80 -13.50
N LEU A 165 4.33 2.30 -12.27
CA LEU A 165 3.48 2.75 -11.17
C LEU A 165 3.73 4.23 -10.83
N LEU A 166 4.98 4.69 -10.98
CA LEU A 166 5.40 6.05 -10.66
C LEU A 166 5.04 7.08 -11.76
N GLU A 167 4.65 6.62 -12.94
CA GLU A 167 4.11 7.50 -13.99
C GLU A 167 2.72 8.04 -13.59
N GLU A 168 1.94 7.24 -12.88
CA GLU A 168 0.60 7.59 -12.41
C GLU A 168 0.64 8.17 -10.98
N LEU A 169 1.41 7.54 -10.06
CA LEU A 169 1.67 8.03 -8.70
C LEU A 169 2.97 8.83 -8.72
N LYS A 170 2.86 10.15 -8.74
CA LYS A 170 4.02 11.05 -8.83
C LYS A 170 4.74 11.14 -7.48
N PRO A 171 5.91 10.51 -7.30
CA PRO A 171 6.60 10.54 -6.02
C PRO A 171 7.29 11.89 -5.82
N ASP A 172 7.21 12.44 -4.61
CA ASP A 172 8.02 13.59 -4.20
C ASP A 172 9.48 13.18 -4.00
N HIS A 173 9.71 11.97 -3.48
CA HIS A 173 11.03 11.42 -3.19
C HIS A 173 11.15 9.95 -3.56
N VAL A 174 12.30 9.58 -4.08
CA VAL A 174 12.67 8.20 -4.38
C VAL A 174 13.85 7.79 -3.52
N HIS A 175 13.77 6.64 -2.87
CA HIS A 175 14.85 6.03 -2.09
C HIS A 175 15.29 4.73 -2.72
N ILE A 176 16.60 4.53 -2.88
CA ILE A 176 17.19 3.26 -3.32
C ILE A 176 17.56 2.44 -2.09
N PHE A 177 16.95 1.27 -1.97
CA PHE A 177 17.06 0.39 -0.81
C PHE A 177 17.80 -0.89 -1.18
N VAL A 178 19.00 -1.08 -0.65
CA VAL A 178 19.89 -2.23 -0.95
C VAL A 178 20.40 -2.82 0.36
N ASN A 179 20.34 -4.15 0.50
CA ASN A 179 20.82 -4.86 1.67
C ASN A 179 20.37 -4.28 3.02
N GLY A 180 19.07 -3.92 3.11
CA GLY A 180 18.47 -3.38 4.34
C GLY A 180 18.83 -1.93 4.64
N ARG A 181 19.37 -1.17 3.68
CA ARG A 181 19.78 0.23 3.87
C ARG A 181 19.30 1.11 2.73
N ILE A 182 18.96 2.35 3.04
CA ILE A 182 18.81 3.41 2.05
C ILE A 182 20.23 3.83 1.65
N VAL A 183 20.60 3.59 0.39
CA VAL A 183 21.93 3.88 -0.16
C VAL A 183 21.95 5.14 -0.99
N ASP A 184 20.79 5.58 -1.47
CA ASP A 184 20.61 6.82 -2.22
C ASP A 184 19.21 7.38 -2.04
N SER A 185 19.04 8.69 -2.22
CA SER A 185 17.75 9.36 -2.13
C SER A 185 17.75 10.58 -3.03
N GLY A 186 16.67 10.78 -3.78
CA GLY A 186 16.55 11.89 -4.72
C GLY A 186 15.10 12.15 -5.14
N PRO A 187 14.90 13.08 -6.07
CA PRO A 187 13.59 13.37 -6.64
C PRO A 187 13.14 12.24 -7.59
N ALA A 188 11.98 12.39 -8.24
CA ALA A 188 11.36 11.40 -9.11
C ALA A 188 12.30 10.89 -10.23
N GLU A 189 13.20 11.75 -10.73
CA GLU A 189 14.16 11.44 -11.79
C GLU A 189 15.12 10.30 -11.43
N LEU A 190 15.35 10.07 -10.13
CA LEU A 190 16.17 8.95 -9.65
C LEU A 190 15.55 7.59 -10.03
N ALA A 191 14.23 7.50 -10.16
CA ALA A 191 13.56 6.28 -10.61
C ALA A 191 13.85 5.99 -12.09
N HIS A 192 13.89 7.03 -12.94
CA HIS A 192 14.23 6.89 -14.35
C HIS A 192 15.71 6.52 -14.52
N GLU A 193 16.61 7.17 -13.77
CA GLU A 193 18.04 6.79 -13.77
C GLU A 193 18.21 5.31 -13.41
N LEU A 194 17.48 4.84 -12.40
CA LEU A 194 17.52 3.45 -11.98
C LEU A 194 17.06 2.49 -13.08
N GLU A 195 16.04 2.83 -13.85
CA GLU A 195 15.58 1.98 -14.96
C GLU A 195 16.59 1.89 -16.09
N GLU A 196 17.23 2.99 -16.41
CA GLU A 196 18.23 3.03 -17.48
C GLU A 196 19.53 2.31 -17.09
N THR A 197 19.96 2.44 -15.85
CA THR A 197 21.30 1.97 -15.40
C THR A 197 21.24 0.65 -14.59
N GLY A 198 20.06 0.24 -14.12
CA GLY A 198 19.92 -0.88 -13.19
C GLY A 198 20.51 -0.58 -11.81
N TYR A 199 20.61 -1.61 -10.97
CA TYR A 199 21.10 -1.48 -9.58
C TYR A 199 22.61 -1.59 -9.43
N GLU A 200 23.38 -1.80 -10.49
CA GLU A 200 24.83 -2.07 -10.42
C GLU A 200 25.60 -0.96 -9.71
N LYS A 201 25.27 0.31 -10.00
CA LYS A 201 25.86 1.51 -9.39
C LYS A 201 25.78 1.46 -7.85
N TRP A 202 24.69 0.96 -7.29
CA TRP A 202 24.41 0.95 -5.85
C TRP A 202 24.75 -0.37 -5.15
N THR A 203 24.98 -1.46 -5.91
CA THR A 203 25.33 -2.77 -5.35
C THR A 203 26.82 -3.02 -5.31
N THR A 204 27.60 -2.38 -6.19
CA THR A 204 29.06 -2.56 -6.30
C THR A 204 29.84 -1.78 -5.23
N SER A 205 29.20 -0.81 -4.57
CA SER A 205 29.85 0.06 -3.57
C SER A 205 29.65 -0.38 -2.12
N LEU A 206 29.11 -1.58 -1.89
CA LEU A 206 28.84 -2.21 -0.59
C LEU A 206 29.69 -3.47 -0.43
#